data_b8834344016856bdcce10e1eeac7bd0c
#
_entry.id   b8834344016856bdcce10e1eeac7bd0c
#
_cell.length_a   1.000
_cell.length_b   1.000
_cell.length_c   1.000
_cell.angle_alpha   90.00
_cell.angle_beta   90.00
_cell.angle_gamma   90.00
#
_symmetry.space_group_name_H-M   'P 1'
#
loop_
_entity.id
_entity.type
_entity.pdbx_description
1 polymer ?
#
loop_
_entity_poly.entity_id
_entity_poly.type
_entity_poly.pdbx_seq_one_letter_code
_entity_poly.pdbx_strand_id
1 'polypeptide(L)'
;MEKYFNIRYEFDVPTVHRCIDEQVKSGIPGYISVADGNILTMVHNDKEYRNVIDGGMFSICDSSWVPKFVKWIYGYKRNHYCGSDIFIDVVRARKYRMIFLGTKQKPRCCRNDFQGTSFLYCRRVRL
;
A
#
# COMPACT_ATOMS: atom_id res chain seq x y z
N MET A 1 0.41 5.91 -14.43
CA MET A 1 -0.62 5.51 -13.42
C MET A 1 -1.99 5.66 -14.02
N GLU A 2 -2.79 4.62 -13.92
CA GLU A 2 -4.13 4.60 -14.52
C GLU A 2 -5.20 4.73 -13.43
N LYS A 3 -6.34 5.36 -13.77
CA LYS A 3 -7.45 5.57 -12.85
C LYS A 3 -8.53 4.54 -13.10
N TYR A 4 -8.82 3.70 -12.10
CA TYR A 4 -9.91 2.73 -12.10
C TYR A 4 -10.81 3.00 -10.91
N PHE A 5 -12.12 2.99 -11.10
CA PHE A 5 -13.11 3.23 -10.03
C PHE A 5 -12.85 4.53 -9.25
N ASN A 6 -12.42 5.59 -9.94
CA ASN A 6 -11.99 6.86 -9.36
C ASN A 6 -10.74 6.80 -8.45
N ILE A 7 -9.99 5.70 -8.45
CA ILE A 7 -8.75 5.54 -7.69
C ILE A 7 -7.58 5.40 -8.66
N ARG A 8 -6.47 6.09 -8.38
CA ARG A 8 -5.21 5.94 -9.12
C ARG A 8 -4.47 4.71 -8.62
N TYR A 9 -4.52 3.64 -9.37
CA TYR A 9 -3.80 2.41 -9.06
C TYR A 9 -2.46 2.34 -9.78
N GLU A 10 -1.47 1.78 -9.07
CA GLU A 10 -0.24 1.28 -9.69
C GLU A 10 -0.15 -0.24 -9.48
N PHE A 11 -0.01 -0.98 -10.56
CA PHE A 11 0.06 -2.45 -10.56
C PHE A 11 1.45 -2.97 -10.96
N ASP A 12 2.31 -2.08 -11.47
CA ASP A 12 3.65 -2.45 -11.92
C ASP A 12 4.64 -2.34 -10.75
N VAL A 13 5.12 -3.49 -10.29
CA VAL A 13 6.00 -3.59 -9.12
C VAL A 13 7.28 -2.75 -9.27
N PRO A 14 8.03 -2.80 -10.40
CA PRO A 14 9.18 -1.92 -10.60
C PRO A 14 8.85 -0.44 -10.50
N THR A 15 7.71 -0.01 -11.03
CA THR A 15 7.26 1.39 -10.96
C THR A 15 6.93 1.79 -9.53
N VAL A 16 6.28 0.91 -8.73
CA VAL A 16 6.02 1.16 -7.30
C VAL A 16 7.32 1.41 -6.57
N HIS A 17 8.33 0.54 -6.72
CA HIS A 17 9.62 0.70 -6.04
C HIS A 17 10.37 1.95 -6.50
N ARG A 18 10.35 2.27 -7.78
CA ARG A 18 10.96 3.51 -8.29
C ARG A 18 10.30 4.75 -7.69
N CYS A 19 8.98 4.81 -7.63
CA CYS A 19 8.26 5.93 -7.03
C CYS A 19 8.59 6.08 -5.54
N ILE A 20 8.72 4.98 -4.80
CA ILE A 20 9.16 5.01 -3.40
C ILE A 20 10.58 5.58 -3.29
N ASP A 21 11.53 5.10 -4.10
CA ASP A 21 12.91 5.58 -4.12
C ASP A 21 12.98 7.09 -4.41
N GLU A 22 12.25 7.56 -5.41
CA GLU A 22 12.19 8.98 -5.82
C GLU A 22 11.59 9.85 -4.70
N GLN A 23 10.51 9.38 -4.07
CA GLN A 23 9.84 10.11 -2.99
C GLN A 23 10.74 10.23 -1.76
N VAL A 24 11.41 9.15 -1.36
CA VAL A 24 12.35 9.17 -0.23
C VAL A 24 13.53 10.10 -0.52
N LYS A 25 14.07 10.11 -1.74
CA LYS A 25 15.17 11.01 -2.14
C LYS A 25 14.76 12.47 -2.17
N SER A 26 13.52 12.76 -2.56
CA SER A 26 13.01 14.13 -2.61
C SER A 26 12.84 14.76 -1.21
N GLY A 27 12.69 13.94 -0.17
CA GLY A 27 12.38 14.39 1.19
C GLY A 27 10.98 14.99 1.36
N ILE A 28 10.15 14.97 0.30
CA ILE A 28 8.78 15.48 0.35
C ILE A 28 7.88 14.40 0.98
N PRO A 29 7.04 14.74 1.96
CA PRO A 29 6.09 13.79 2.52
C PRO A 29 5.12 13.25 1.48
N GLY A 30 4.81 11.96 1.54
CA GLY A 30 3.85 11.32 0.67
C GLY A 30 3.34 10.03 1.31
N TYR A 31 2.25 9.48 0.79
CA TYR A 31 1.70 8.21 1.26
C TYR A 31 1.17 7.38 0.10
N ILE A 32 1.15 6.09 0.32
CA ILE A 32 0.57 5.09 -0.57
C ILE A 32 -0.65 4.52 0.12
N SER A 33 -1.78 4.55 -0.56
CA SER A 33 -3.02 3.95 -0.06
C SER A 33 -3.08 2.48 -0.44
N VAL A 34 -3.63 1.66 0.46
CA VAL A 34 -3.91 0.25 0.21
C VAL A 34 -5.41 0.11 -0.01
N ALA A 35 -5.84 -0.01 -1.26
CA ALA A 35 -7.25 0.10 -1.62
C ALA A 35 -7.84 -1.27 -2.01
N ASP A 36 -8.70 -1.77 -1.15
CA ASP A 36 -9.55 -2.95 -1.34
C ASP A 36 -10.99 -2.59 -1.78
N GLY A 37 -11.88 -3.55 -1.77
CA GLY A 37 -13.30 -3.35 -2.10
C GLY A 37 -14.03 -2.40 -1.16
N ASN A 38 -13.66 -2.36 0.13
CA ASN A 38 -14.26 -1.44 1.10
C ASN A 38 -13.87 0.00 0.79
N ILE A 39 -12.60 0.23 0.49
CA ILE A 39 -12.09 1.55 0.09
C ILE A 39 -12.78 2.03 -1.20
N LEU A 40 -13.00 1.14 -2.17
CA LEU A 40 -13.78 1.47 -3.38
C LEU A 40 -15.16 2.01 -3.04
N THR A 41 -15.87 1.34 -2.12
CA THR A 41 -17.20 1.76 -1.67
C THR A 41 -17.15 3.11 -0.96
N MET A 42 -16.18 3.32 -0.07
CA MET A 42 -16.01 4.58 0.65
C MET A 42 -15.69 5.73 -0.31
N VAL A 43 -14.77 5.55 -1.25
CA VAL A 43 -14.43 6.56 -2.27
C VAL A 43 -15.61 6.90 -3.17
N HIS A 44 -16.51 5.93 -3.43
CA HIS A 44 -17.73 6.18 -4.19
C HIS A 44 -18.72 7.07 -3.43
N ASN A 45 -18.91 6.81 -2.15
CA ASN A 45 -19.98 7.41 -1.34
C ASN A 45 -19.53 8.69 -0.59
N ASP A 46 -18.23 8.87 -0.34
CA ASP A 46 -17.69 9.96 0.46
C ASP A 46 -16.67 10.77 -0.34
N LYS A 47 -17.00 12.04 -0.59
CA LYS A 47 -16.15 12.97 -1.34
C LYS A 47 -14.89 13.37 -0.56
N GLU A 48 -14.98 13.53 0.75
CA GLU A 48 -13.83 13.90 1.59
C GLU A 48 -12.84 12.74 1.64
N TYR A 49 -13.35 11.54 1.83
CA TYR A 49 -12.54 10.34 1.78
C TYR A 49 -11.86 10.13 0.41
N ARG A 50 -12.58 10.43 -0.67
CA ARG A 50 -12.01 10.43 -2.03
C ARG A 50 -10.84 11.40 -2.14
N ASN A 51 -10.96 12.62 -1.61
CA ASN A 51 -9.87 13.60 -1.62
C ASN A 51 -8.64 13.10 -0.86
N VAL A 52 -8.85 12.39 0.25
CA VAL A 52 -7.74 11.74 0.99
C VAL A 52 -7.05 10.71 0.10
N ILE A 53 -7.78 9.81 -0.54
CA ILE A 53 -7.17 8.80 -1.42
C ILE A 53 -6.48 9.43 -2.63
N ASP A 54 -7.08 10.44 -3.26
CA ASP A 54 -6.50 11.16 -4.39
C ASP A 54 -5.28 12.02 -4.01
N GLY A 55 -5.15 12.43 -2.75
CA GLY A 55 -3.99 13.16 -2.22
C GLY A 55 -2.74 12.30 -2.04
N GLY A 56 -2.86 10.98 -2.03
CA GLY A 56 -1.73 10.06 -2.01
C GLY A 56 -0.94 10.02 -3.32
N MET A 57 0.23 9.41 -3.29
CA MET A 57 1.05 9.21 -4.49
C MET A 57 0.31 8.33 -5.51
N PHE A 58 -0.16 7.20 -5.05
CA PHE A 58 -0.99 6.21 -5.77
C PHE A 58 -1.58 5.24 -4.76
N SER A 59 -2.46 4.37 -5.25
CA SER A 59 -3.00 3.27 -4.48
C SER A 59 -2.48 1.94 -5.01
N ILE A 60 -2.29 0.99 -4.12
CA ILE A 60 -2.02 -0.41 -4.46
C ILE A 60 -3.24 -1.26 -4.19
N CYS A 61 -3.33 -2.35 -4.91
CA CYS A 61 -4.46 -3.25 -4.80
C CYS A 61 -4.22 -4.33 -3.75
N ASP A 62 -4.97 -4.29 -2.64
CA ASP A 62 -4.88 -5.29 -1.57
C ASP A 62 -5.84 -6.48 -1.75
N SER A 63 -6.62 -6.48 -2.81
CA SER A 63 -7.61 -7.52 -3.08
C SER A 63 -7.39 -8.19 -4.43
N SER A 64 -7.40 -9.50 -4.46
CA SER A 64 -7.37 -10.28 -5.71
C SER A 64 -8.60 -10.07 -6.62
N TRP A 65 -9.67 -9.46 -6.08
CA TRP A 65 -10.89 -9.17 -6.83
C TRP A 65 -10.77 -7.91 -7.67
N VAL A 66 -10.08 -6.88 -7.21
CA VAL A 66 -9.96 -5.61 -7.95
C VAL A 66 -9.34 -5.82 -9.35
N PRO A 67 -8.22 -6.55 -9.52
CA PRO A 67 -7.71 -6.86 -10.86
C PRO A 67 -8.69 -7.65 -11.74
N LYS A 68 -9.53 -8.50 -11.14
CA LYS A 68 -10.58 -9.23 -11.89
C LYS A 68 -11.66 -8.28 -12.39
N PHE A 69 -12.12 -7.34 -11.55
CA PHE A 69 -13.07 -6.31 -11.95
C PHE A 69 -12.49 -5.36 -13.00
N VAL A 70 -11.23 -4.95 -12.85
CA VAL A 70 -10.52 -4.16 -13.87
C VAL A 70 -10.49 -4.89 -15.20
N LYS A 71 -10.19 -6.18 -15.19
CA LYS A 71 -10.22 -7.00 -16.41
C LYS A 71 -11.63 -7.09 -17.00
N TRP A 72 -12.64 -7.31 -16.18
CA TRP A 72 -14.02 -7.49 -16.64
C TRP A 72 -14.65 -6.20 -17.17
N ILE A 73 -14.42 -5.06 -16.50
CA ILE A 73 -15.07 -3.79 -16.83
C ILE A 73 -14.27 -3.00 -17.87
N TYR A 74 -12.93 -2.98 -17.74
CA TYR A 74 -12.05 -2.16 -18.59
C TYR A 74 -11.24 -2.97 -19.62
N GLY A 75 -11.28 -4.30 -19.58
CA GLY A 75 -10.59 -5.17 -20.52
C GLY A 75 -9.09 -5.37 -20.23
N TYR A 76 -8.52 -4.76 -19.22
CA TYR A 76 -7.09 -4.82 -18.93
C TYR A 76 -6.75 -5.87 -17.88
N LYS A 77 -5.82 -6.78 -18.21
CA LYS A 77 -5.25 -7.73 -17.25
C LYS A 77 -4.22 -7.01 -16.38
N ARG A 78 -4.44 -7.02 -15.05
CA ARG A 78 -3.52 -6.44 -14.06
C ARG A 78 -3.06 -7.51 -13.09
N ASN A 79 -1.83 -7.34 -12.59
CA ASN A 79 -1.28 -8.21 -11.56
C ASN A 79 -1.76 -7.76 -10.18
N HIS A 80 -1.81 -8.71 -9.26
CA HIS A 80 -2.03 -8.43 -7.86
C HIS A 80 -0.69 -8.16 -7.17
N TYR A 81 -0.61 -7.04 -6.47
CA TYR A 81 0.54 -6.69 -5.62
C TYR A 81 0.01 -6.01 -4.37
N CYS A 82 -0.01 -6.72 -3.26
CA CYS A 82 -0.68 -6.28 -2.04
C CYS A 82 0.25 -5.50 -1.10
N GLY A 83 -0.34 -4.86 -0.09
CA GLY A 83 0.40 -4.07 0.88
C GLY A 83 1.43 -4.86 1.67
N SER A 84 1.14 -6.12 2.00
CA SER A 84 2.08 -7.02 2.66
C SER A 84 3.31 -7.32 1.80
N ASP A 85 3.13 -7.51 0.49
CA ASP A 85 4.23 -7.80 -0.42
C ASP A 85 5.18 -6.60 -0.53
N ILE A 86 4.63 -5.39 -0.72
CA ILE A 86 5.41 -4.15 -0.70
C ILE A 86 6.18 -4.00 0.61
N PHE A 87 5.50 -4.22 1.73
CA PHE A 87 6.14 -4.13 3.05
C PHE A 87 7.34 -5.06 3.16
N ILE A 88 7.16 -6.33 2.78
CA ILE A 88 8.23 -7.34 2.82
C ILE A 88 9.39 -6.94 1.90
N ASP A 89 9.09 -6.50 0.68
CA ASP A 89 10.10 -6.12 -0.30
C ASP A 89 10.90 -4.89 0.14
N VAL A 90 10.23 -3.87 0.69
CA VAL A 90 10.88 -2.67 1.22
C VAL A 90 11.76 -3.00 2.43
N VAL A 91 11.29 -3.86 3.34
CA VAL A 91 12.08 -4.32 4.50
C VAL A 91 13.28 -5.12 4.05
N ARG A 92 13.11 -6.05 3.12
CA ARG A 92 14.21 -6.89 2.59
C ARG A 92 15.26 -6.09 1.82
N ALA A 93 14.84 -5.06 1.12
CA ALA A 93 15.74 -4.19 0.37
C ALA A 93 16.76 -3.45 1.25
N ARG A 94 16.45 -3.23 2.54
CA ARG A 94 17.31 -2.57 3.55
C ARG A 94 17.86 -1.21 3.11
N LYS A 95 17.15 -0.50 2.23
CA LYS A 95 17.60 0.78 1.65
C LYS A 95 17.24 2.00 2.48
N TYR A 96 16.22 1.88 3.35
CA TYR A 96 15.60 3.03 4.02
C TYR A 96 15.67 2.94 5.54
N ARG A 97 15.68 4.09 6.20
CA ARG A 97 15.37 4.14 7.63
C ARG A 97 13.86 4.02 7.79
N MET A 98 13.41 3.03 8.54
CA MET A 98 12.00 2.74 8.72
C MET A 98 11.57 2.94 10.18
N ILE A 99 10.35 3.44 10.35
CA ILE A 99 9.68 3.56 11.64
C ILE A 99 8.36 2.79 11.52
N PHE A 100 8.16 1.83 12.42
CA PHE A 100 6.91 1.07 12.48
C PHE A 100 6.03 1.63 13.59
N LEU A 101 4.81 2.01 13.21
CA LEU A 101 3.78 2.43 14.15
C LEU A 101 2.71 1.34 14.19
N GLY A 102 2.32 0.95 15.39
CA GLY A 102 1.32 -0.10 15.59
C GLY A 102 0.64 0.00 16.94
N THR A 103 -0.37 -0.82 17.16
CA THR A 103 -1.09 -0.93 18.43
C THR A 103 -0.55 -2.10 19.26
N LYS A 104 -0.79 -2.06 20.59
CA LYS A 104 -0.41 -3.15 21.52
C LYS A 104 -1.13 -4.47 21.26
N GLN A 105 -2.26 -4.45 20.54
CA GLN A 105 -3.01 -5.65 20.26
C GLN A 105 -2.33 -6.42 19.13
N LYS A 106 -1.96 -7.68 19.40
CA LYS A 106 -1.44 -8.58 18.38
C LYS A 106 -2.50 -8.74 17.27
N PRO A 107 -2.18 -8.39 16.01
CA PRO A 107 -3.10 -8.70 14.91
C PRO A 107 -3.30 -10.22 14.85
N ARG A 108 -4.55 -10.67 14.83
CA ARG A 108 -4.90 -12.10 14.79
C ARG A 108 -4.40 -12.81 13.54
N CYS A 109 -4.00 -12.11 12.53
CA CYS A 109 -3.61 -12.68 11.24
C CYS A 109 -2.09 -12.94 11.06
N CYS A 110 -1.23 -12.48 11.98
CA CYS A 110 0.21 -12.72 11.90
C CYS A 110 0.63 -13.91 12.80
N ARG A 111 0.05 -15.10 12.57
CA ARG A 111 0.23 -16.20 13.51
C ARG A 111 1.57 -16.94 13.42
N ASN A 112 2.34 -16.89 12.34
CA ASN A 112 3.46 -17.82 12.17
C ASN A 112 4.86 -17.28 11.87
N ASP A 113 5.08 -16.00 11.50
CA ASP A 113 6.40 -15.63 11.00
C ASP A 113 7.19 -14.61 11.83
N PHE A 114 6.61 -14.05 12.90
CA PHE A 114 7.30 -13.15 13.81
C PHE A 114 7.07 -13.54 15.27
N GLN A 115 7.74 -14.60 15.71
CA GLN A 115 7.84 -14.90 17.14
C GLN A 115 8.64 -13.79 17.83
N GLY A 116 7.97 -13.02 18.68
CA GLY A 116 8.63 -12.27 19.74
C GLY A 116 8.61 -10.75 19.68
N THR A 117 7.88 -10.09 18.79
CA THR A 117 7.85 -8.61 18.79
C THR A 117 6.49 -8.07 19.22
N SER A 118 6.42 -7.60 20.45
CA SER A 118 5.33 -6.72 20.90
C SER A 118 5.47 -5.39 20.17
N PHE A 119 4.55 -5.06 19.27
CA PHE A 119 4.56 -3.81 18.54
C PHE A 119 4.11 -2.65 19.43
N LEU A 120 5.03 -2.18 20.24
CA LEU A 120 5.08 -0.83 20.77
C LEU A 120 6.54 -0.42 20.75
N TYR A 121 7.04 -0.13 19.58
CA TYR A 121 8.39 0.41 19.52
C TYR A 121 8.55 1.33 18.31
N CYS A 122 8.70 2.62 18.57
CA CYS A 122 9.40 3.49 17.67
C CYS A 122 10.87 3.06 17.69
N ARG A 123 11.26 2.04 16.95
CA ARG A 123 12.65 1.63 16.86
C ARG A 123 13.27 2.21 15.60
N ARG A 124 14.19 3.14 15.81
CA ARG A 124 15.08 3.61 14.76
C ARG A 124 15.99 2.45 14.37
N VAL A 125 15.66 1.73 13.34
CA VAL A 125 16.56 0.72 12.77
C VAL A 125 17.58 1.47 11.92
N ARG A 126 18.84 1.58 12.40
CA ARG A 126 19.99 1.88 11.53
C ARG A 126 20.33 0.57 10.84
N LEU A 127 20.18 0.56 9.56
CA LEU A 127 20.70 -0.50 8.69
C LEU A 127 22.16 -0.20 8.39
#